data_3d1f25a49b6d24e824ba966ea2110e5a
#
_entry.id   3d1f25a49b6d24e824ba966ea2110e5a
#
_cell.length_a   1.000
_cell.length_b   1.000
_cell.length_c   1.000
_cell.angle_alpha   90.00
_cell.angle_beta   90.00
_cell.angle_gamma   90.00
#
_symmetry.space_group_name_H-M   'P 1'
#
loop_
_entity.id
_entity.type
_entity.pdbx_description
1 polymer ?
#
loop_
_entity_poly.entity_id
_entity_poly.type
_entity_poly.pdbx_seq_one_letter_code
_entity_poly.pdbx_strand_id
1 'polypeptide(L)'
;RDSNSFSLEKLRKTHLPIVWDMQKSETLITWSERQFVESYDNVYVLLSGNKEIVGFTVILETPPDAEIHNLFICNELRGRGVGKILLKQAIQMMSAEVENLYLEVSEDNNIAIALYKSLGFEEIGERKNYYRKGSTSSNAIIMHLLI
;
A
#
# COMPACT_ATOMS: atom_id res chain seq x y z
N ARG A 1 0.86 5.90 -20.13
CA ARG A 1 0.94 4.50 -20.54
C ARG A 1 -0.24 3.74 -19.99
N ASP A 2 -0.59 2.72 -20.68
CA ASP A 2 -1.74 1.95 -20.26
C ASP A 2 -1.37 1.00 -19.10
N SER A 3 -2.39 0.42 -18.50
CA SER A 3 -2.23 -0.43 -17.34
C SER A 3 -1.49 -1.74 -17.64
N ASN A 4 -1.39 -2.12 -18.92
CA ASN A 4 -0.72 -3.36 -19.30
C ASN A 4 0.79 -3.28 -19.18
N SER A 5 1.34 -2.07 -19.00
CA SER A 5 2.77 -1.91 -18.83
C SER A 5 3.26 -2.10 -17.40
N PHE A 6 2.35 -2.37 -16.46
CA PHE A 6 2.73 -2.58 -15.05
C PHE A 6 2.42 -4.01 -14.62
N SER A 7 3.33 -4.57 -13.83
CA SER A 7 3.12 -5.92 -13.27
C SER A 7 3.53 -5.95 -11.81
N LEU A 8 2.77 -6.66 -11.00
CA LEU A 8 3.04 -6.81 -9.57
C LEU A 8 3.70 -8.17 -9.33
N GLU A 9 4.77 -8.18 -8.54
CA GLU A 9 5.50 -9.40 -8.20
C GLU A 9 5.85 -9.42 -6.73
N LYS A 10 6.08 -10.60 -6.19
CA LYS A 10 6.59 -10.71 -4.82
C LYS A 10 7.99 -10.12 -4.75
N LEU A 11 8.31 -9.50 -3.61
CA LEU A 11 9.62 -8.91 -3.37
C LEU A 11 10.69 -10.00 -3.40
N ARG A 12 11.80 -9.69 -4.05
CA ARG A 12 13.02 -10.53 -4.00
C ARG A 12 14.05 -9.82 -3.14
N LYS A 13 14.99 -10.58 -2.61
CA LYS A 13 16.01 -10.01 -1.71
C LYS A 13 16.78 -8.86 -2.35
N THR A 14 17.03 -8.94 -3.65
CA THR A 14 17.71 -7.88 -4.39
C THR A 14 16.91 -6.58 -4.43
N HIS A 15 15.59 -6.65 -4.19
CA HIS A 15 14.72 -5.47 -4.18
C HIS A 15 14.78 -4.68 -2.88
N LEU A 16 15.24 -5.30 -1.77
CA LEU A 16 15.16 -4.68 -0.46
C LEU A 16 15.81 -3.29 -0.38
N PRO A 17 17.06 -3.10 -0.84
CA PRO A 17 17.64 -1.76 -0.78
C PRO A 17 16.87 -0.76 -1.62
N ILE A 18 16.32 -1.22 -2.74
CA ILE A 18 15.62 -0.33 -3.68
C ILE A 18 14.33 0.20 -3.04
N VAL A 19 13.50 -0.69 -2.46
CA VAL A 19 12.24 -0.25 -1.86
C VAL A 19 12.48 0.63 -0.64
N TRP A 20 13.49 0.30 0.17
CA TRP A 20 13.82 1.12 1.32
C TRP A 20 14.26 2.53 0.88
N ASP A 21 15.16 2.57 -0.09
CA ASP A 21 15.70 3.83 -0.60
C ASP A 21 14.62 4.69 -1.24
N MET A 22 13.71 4.06 -1.97
CA MET A 22 12.65 4.73 -2.71
C MET A 22 11.74 5.55 -1.81
N GLN A 23 11.39 5.05 -0.64
CA GLN A 23 10.40 5.71 0.22
C GLN A 23 11.01 6.59 1.29
N LYS A 24 12.29 6.41 1.64
CA LYS A 24 12.85 7.08 2.82
C LYS A 24 12.97 8.59 2.65
N SER A 25 12.99 9.09 1.43
CA SER A 25 13.17 10.53 1.17
C SER A 25 11.86 11.27 0.93
N GLU A 26 10.71 10.59 0.92
CA GLU A 26 9.50 11.19 0.42
C GLU A 26 8.36 11.29 1.40
N THR A 27 8.37 10.57 2.49
CA THR A 27 7.22 10.55 3.37
C THR A 27 7.61 10.83 4.78
N LEU A 28 6.63 11.30 5.57
CA LEU A 28 6.81 11.56 6.98
C LEU A 28 6.83 10.26 7.78
N ILE A 29 6.10 9.26 7.31
CA ILE A 29 6.04 7.96 7.94
C ILE A 29 6.63 6.96 6.96
N THR A 30 7.84 6.54 7.24
CA THR A 30 8.57 5.63 6.36
C THR A 30 8.88 4.35 7.11
N TRP A 31 8.93 3.27 6.37
CA TRP A 31 9.36 1.99 6.93
C TRP A 31 10.88 1.98 7.01
N SER A 32 11.40 1.41 8.10
CA SER A 32 12.82 1.18 8.23
C SER A 32 13.23 -0.02 7.39
N GLU A 33 14.53 -0.12 7.13
CA GLU A 33 15.05 -1.30 6.44
C GLU A 33 14.68 -2.58 7.18
N ARG A 34 14.75 -2.54 8.52
CA ARG A 34 14.41 -3.69 9.34
C ARG A 34 12.96 -4.12 9.17
N GLN A 35 12.03 -3.16 9.06
CA GLN A 35 10.62 -3.50 8.87
C GLN A 35 10.42 -4.23 7.55
N PHE A 36 11.09 -3.81 6.48
CA PHE A 36 11.01 -4.51 5.20
C PHE A 36 11.56 -5.94 5.31
N VAL A 37 12.67 -6.12 6.03
CA VAL A 37 13.24 -7.45 6.21
C VAL A 37 12.28 -8.35 6.98
N GLU A 38 11.68 -7.83 8.05
CA GLU A 38 10.76 -8.61 8.87
C GLU A 38 9.46 -8.94 8.14
N SER A 39 9.08 -8.13 7.16
CA SER A 39 7.85 -8.33 6.40
C SER A 39 8.11 -8.87 5.00
N TYR A 40 9.28 -9.43 4.77
CA TYR A 40 9.73 -9.82 3.44
C TYR A 40 8.69 -10.59 2.63
N ASP A 41 8.04 -11.57 3.27
CA ASP A 41 7.08 -12.43 2.57
C ASP A 41 5.77 -11.73 2.23
N ASN A 42 5.55 -10.53 2.76
CA ASN A 42 4.30 -9.79 2.60
C ASN A 42 4.44 -8.58 1.68
N VAL A 43 5.63 -8.38 1.10
CA VAL A 43 5.90 -7.22 0.26
C VAL A 43 5.78 -7.60 -1.21
N TYR A 44 5.07 -6.75 -1.96
CA TYR A 44 4.93 -6.88 -3.41
C TYR A 44 5.45 -5.61 -4.05
N VAL A 45 6.17 -5.77 -5.15
CA VAL A 45 6.70 -4.62 -5.91
C VAL A 45 5.98 -4.51 -7.23
N LEU A 46 5.73 -3.27 -7.65
CA LEU A 46 5.12 -2.97 -8.93
C LEU A 46 6.24 -2.58 -9.90
N LEU A 47 6.33 -3.30 -11.00
CA LEU A 47 7.34 -3.08 -12.02
C LEU A 47 6.73 -2.40 -13.24
N SER A 48 7.47 -1.45 -13.80
CA SER A 48 7.11 -0.83 -15.07
C SER A 48 7.43 -1.78 -16.22
N GLY A 49 7.04 -1.38 -17.42
CA GLY A 49 7.40 -2.15 -18.63
C GLY A 49 8.90 -2.31 -18.81
N ASN A 50 9.70 -1.40 -18.26
CA ASN A 50 11.15 -1.47 -18.30
C ASN A 50 11.74 -2.25 -17.12
N LYS A 51 10.91 -2.93 -16.33
CA LYS A 51 11.32 -3.73 -15.17
C LYS A 51 11.90 -2.89 -14.04
N GLU A 52 11.55 -1.63 -13.95
CA GLU A 52 11.95 -0.77 -12.84
C GLU A 52 10.88 -0.80 -11.77
N ILE A 53 11.29 -0.81 -10.49
CA ILE A 53 10.34 -0.75 -9.39
C ILE A 53 9.79 0.66 -9.29
N VAL A 54 8.46 0.79 -9.41
CA VAL A 54 7.80 2.10 -9.36
C VAL A 54 6.87 2.23 -8.17
N GLY A 55 6.70 1.15 -7.41
CA GLY A 55 5.87 1.18 -6.22
C GLY A 55 5.95 -0.14 -5.49
N PHE A 56 5.32 -0.17 -4.31
CA PHE A 56 5.23 -1.41 -3.54
C PHE A 56 4.05 -1.35 -2.60
N THR A 57 3.66 -2.51 -2.09
CA THR A 57 2.65 -2.59 -1.06
C THR A 57 3.03 -3.72 -0.10
N VAL A 58 2.55 -3.62 1.13
CA VAL A 58 2.75 -4.66 2.14
C VAL A 58 1.38 -5.12 2.57
N ILE A 59 1.11 -6.41 2.39
CA ILE A 59 -0.20 -6.99 2.71
C ILE A 59 0.03 -8.24 3.55
N LEU A 60 -0.56 -8.24 4.74
CA LEU A 60 -0.53 -9.39 5.63
C LEU A 60 -1.83 -10.18 5.47
N GLU A 61 -1.72 -11.44 5.02
CA GLU A 61 -2.88 -12.30 4.87
C GLU A 61 -3.00 -13.23 6.06
N THR A 62 -4.18 -13.18 6.70
CA THR A 62 -4.56 -14.10 7.77
C THR A 62 -5.99 -14.54 7.49
N PRO A 63 -6.21 -15.39 6.48
CA PRO A 63 -7.56 -15.70 6.01
C PRO A 63 -8.51 -16.04 7.15
N PRO A 64 -9.75 -15.56 7.11
CA PRO A 64 -10.39 -14.91 5.94
C PRO A 64 -10.07 -13.42 5.79
N ASP A 65 -9.17 -12.87 6.57
CA ASP A 65 -8.86 -11.45 6.57
C ASP A 65 -7.48 -11.17 5.95
N ALA A 66 -7.29 -9.95 5.49
CA ALA A 66 -5.99 -9.43 5.09
C ALA A 66 -5.93 -7.94 5.43
N GLU A 67 -4.72 -7.42 5.65
CA GLU A 67 -4.52 -6.01 5.96
C GLU A 67 -3.46 -5.41 5.05
N ILE A 68 -3.74 -4.23 4.52
CA ILE A 68 -2.74 -3.44 3.81
C ILE A 68 -2.01 -2.60 4.84
N HIS A 69 -0.71 -2.83 4.99
CA HIS A 69 0.12 -2.10 5.96
C HIS A 69 0.86 -0.93 5.35
N ASN A 70 1.08 -0.95 4.04
CA ASN A 70 1.80 0.11 3.37
C ASN A 70 1.46 0.08 1.88
N LEU A 71 1.46 1.26 1.28
CA LEU A 71 1.25 1.41 -0.16
C LEU A 71 2.04 2.63 -0.61
N PHE A 72 2.91 2.46 -1.57
CA PHE A 72 3.77 3.53 -2.05
C PHE A 72 3.86 3.51 -3.57
N ILE A 73 3.73 4.68 -4.18
CA ILE A 73 3.96 4.89 -5.62
C ILE A 73 4.99 6.00 -5.74
N CYS A 74 5.96 5.82 -6.61
CA CYS A 74 7.00 6.82 -6.80
C CYS A 74 6.37 8.14 -7.24
N ASN A 75 7.06 9.24 -6.89
CA ASN A 75 6.51 10.57 -7.06
C ASN A 75 6.12 10.87 -8.50
N GLU A 76 6.91 10.41 -9.46
CA GLU A 76 6.68 10.69 -10.88
C GLU A 76 5.37 10.11 -11.41
N LEU A 77 4.87 9.07 -10.78
CA LEU A 77 3.67 8.39 -11.25
C LEU A 77 2.43 8.66 -10.42
N ARG A 78 2.54 9.53 -9.42
CA ARG A 78 1.38 9.87 -8.58
C ARG A 78 0.36 10.67 -9.39
N GLY A 79 -0.93 10.47 -9.03
CA GLY A 79 -2.00 11.14 -9.71
C GLY A 79 -2.34 10.58 -11.08
N ARG A 80 -1.82 9.42 -11.43
CA ARG A 80 -2.04 8.80 -12.75
C ARG A 80 -2.76 7.47 -12.66
N GLY A 81 -3.37 7.15 -11.52
CA GLY A 81 -4.11 5.90 -11.35
C GLY A 81 -3.25 4.67 -11.12
N VAL A 82 -1.94 4.84 -10.89
CA VAL A 82 -1.04 3.70 -10.73
C VAL A 82 -1.30 2.97 -9.42
N GLY A 83 -1.66 3.70 -8.35
CA GLY A 83 -2.03 3.07 -7.08
C GLY A 83 -3.22 2.13 -7.23
N LYS A 84 -4.18 2.53 -8.06
CA LYS A 84 -5.36 1.70 -8.32
C LYS A 84 -4.96 0.44 -9.09
N ILE A 85 -4.06 0.57 -10.06
CA ILE A 85 -3.54 -0.57 -10.82
C ILE A 85 -2.86 -1.54 -9.86
N LEU A 86 -2.00 -1.02 -8.97
CA LEU A 86 -1.28 -1.84 -8.01
C LEU A 86 -2.25 -2.63 -7.14
N LEU A 87 -3.24 -1.95 -6.54
CA LEU A 87 -4.16 -2.61 -5.63
C LEU A 87 -5.05 -3.63 -6.32
N LYS A 88 -5.48 -3.35 -7.55
CA LYS A 88 -6.26 -4.33 -8.30
C LYS A 88 -5.47 -5.61 -8.55
N GLN A 89 -4.20 -5.47 -8.90
CA GLN A 89 -3.36 -6.64 -9.12
C GLN A 89 -3.07 -7.37 -7.81
N ALA A 90 -2.87 -6.62 -6.72
CA ALA A 90 -2.64 -7.23 -5.41
C ALA A 90 -3.83 -8.06 -4.97
N ILE A 91 -5.04 -7.54 -5.16
CA ILE A 91 -6.25 -8.27 -4.81
C ILE A 91 -6.35 -9.57 -5.62
N GLN A 92 -5.98 -9.52 -6.90
CA GLN A 92 -6.01 -10.71 -7.74
C GLN A 92 -4.98 -11.75 -7.31
N MET A 93 -3.89 -11.33 -6.69
CA MET A 93 -2.83 -12.24 -6.26
C MET A 93 -3.06 -12.83 -4.87
N MET A 94 -4.01 -12.29 -4.11
CA MET A 94 -4.29 -12.80 -2.78
C MET A 94 -4.92 -14.19 -2.83
N SER A 95 -4.75 -14.94 -1.74
CA SER A 95 -5.38 -16.24 -1.59
C SER A 95 -6.89 -16.13 -1.80
N ALA A 96 -7.46 -17.15 -2.46
CA ALA A 96 -8.90 -17.22 -2.65
C ALA A 96 -9.66 -17.32 -1.33
N GLU A 97 -8.96 -17.63 -0.24
CA GLU A 97 -9.58 -17.74 1.08
C GLU A 97 -9.74 -16.40 1.78
N VAL A 98 -9.16 -15.33 1.23
CA VAL A 98 -9.34 -13.99 1.80
C VAL A 98 -10.69 -13.43 1.35
N GLU A 99 -11.48 -13.02 2.33
CA GLU A 99 -12.81 -12.45 2.09
C GLU A 99 -12.88 -10.98 2.46
N ASN A 100 -12.03 -10.53 3.36
CA ASN A 100 -12.07 -9.18 3.91
C ASN A 100 -10.70 -8.54 3.83
N LEU A 101 -10.66 -7.32 3.29
CA LEU A 101 -9.42 -6.57 3.20
C LEU A 101 -9.60 -5.26 3.99
N TYR A 102 -8.67 -5.01 4.91
CA TYR A 102 -8.72 -3.86 5.79
C TYR A 102 -7.50 -2.97 5.59
N LEU A 103 -7.67 -1.70 5.91
CA LEU A 103 -6.54 -0.77 5.96
C LEU A 103 -6.86 0.35 6.95
N GLU A 104 -5.81 1.07 7.36
CA GLU A 104 -5.95 2.29 8.13
C GLU A 104 -5.24 3.41 7.37
N VAL A 105 -5.87 4.56 7.31
CA VAL A 105 -5.34 5.71 6.58
C VAL A 105 -5.60 6.96 7.39
N SER A 106 -4.66 7.92 7.34
CA SER A 106 -4.86 9.21 8.02
C SER A 106 -6.07 9.93 7.45
N GLU A 107 -6.89 10.51 8.33
CA GLU A 107 -8.06 11.28 7.90
C GLU A 107 -7.66 12.46 6.99
N ASP A 108 -6.40 12.90 7.07
CA ASP A 108 -5.90 14.02 6.26
C ASP A 108 -5.45 13.59 4.87
N ASN A 109 -5.34 12.30 4.63
CA ASN A 109 -4.83 11.80 3.35
C ASN A 109 -5.97 11.62 2.37
N ASN A 110 -6.47 12.74 1.84
CA ASN A 110 -7.65 12.74 0.96
C ASN A 110 -7.41 11.97 -0.33
N ILE A 111 -6.19 12.01 -0.83
CA ILE A 111 -5.86 11.32 -2.08
C ILE A 111 -5.97 9.81 -1.89
N ALA A 112 -5.40 9.29 -0.81
CA ALA A 112 -5.47 7.86 -0.53
C ALA A 112 -6.90 7.42 -0.24
N ILE A 113 -7.64 8.20 0.54
CA ILE A 113 -9.03 7.87 0.85
C ILE A 113 -9.86 7.79 -0.43
N ALA A 114 -9.68 8.75 -1.34
CA ALA A 114 -10.39 8.74 -2.62
C ALA A 114 -10.04 7.50 -3.44
N LEU A 115 -8.76 7.12 -3.45
CA LEU A 115 -8.31 5.92 -4.14
C LEU A 115 -9.03 4.68 -3.59
N TYR A 116 -9.03 4.53 -2.26
CA TYR A 116 -9.64 3.35 -1.65
C TYR A 116 -11.15 3.31 -1.89
N LYS A 117 -11.82 4.46 -1.77
CA LYS A 117 -13.24 4.52 -2.06
C LYS A 117 -13.55 4.16 -3.51
N SER A 118 -12.69 4.57 -4.45
CA SER A 118 -12.88 4.24 -5.86
C SER A 118 -12.78 2.74 -6.13
N LEU A 119 -12.14 2.01 -5.23
CA LEU A 119 -12.02 0.54 -5.33
C LEU A 119 -13.13 -0.18 -4.58
N GLY A 120 -13.99 0.54 -3.87
CA GLY A 120 -15.11 -0.05 -3.15
C GLY A 120 -14.91 -0.16 -1.66
N PHE A 121 -13.79 0.35 -1.12
CA PHE A 121 -13.60 0.37 0.33
C PHE A 121 -14.59 1.32 0.97
N GLU A 122 -15.05 0.96 2.17
CA GLU A 122 -15.96 1.77 2.98
C GLU A 122 -15.34 2.02 4.34
N GLU A 123 -15.64 3.19 4.90
CA GLU A 123 -15.20 3.52 6.25
C GLU A 123 -16.01 2.72 7.25
N ILE A 124 -15.35 2.03 8.18
CA ILE A 124 -16.03 1.24 9.19
C ILE A 124 -15.70 1.68 10.61
N GLY A 125 -14.77 2.62 10.78
CA GLY A 125 -14.42 3.09 12.11
C GLY A 125 -13.28 4.08 12.04
N GLU A 126 -12.83 4.52 13.22
CA GLU A 126 -11.67 5.39 13.29
C GLU A 126 -10.92 5.12 14.59
N ARG A 127 -9.64 5.45 14.56
CA ARG A 127 -8.76 5.35 15.71
C ARG A 127 -8.27 6.76 16.01
N LYS A 128 -8.70 7.33 17.13
CA LYS A 128 -8.45 8.75 17.43
C LYS A 128 -7.00 9.00 17.79
N ASN A 129 -6.48 10.13 17.30
CA ASN A 129 -5.13 10.61 17.61
C ASN A 129 -4.05 9.58 17.29
N TYR A 130 -4.27 8.78 16.27
CA TYR A 130 -3.37 7.69 15.93
C TYR A 130 -2.08 8.18 15.28
N TYR A 131 -2.20 9.17 14.38
CA TYR A 131 -1.02 9.75 13.73
C TYR A 131 -0.64 11.03 14.47
N ARG A 132 0.60 11.10 14.94
CA ARG A 132 1.09 12.25 15.68
C ARG A 132 2.28 12.87 14.99
N LYS A 133 2.29 14.21 14.95
CA LYS A 133 3.40 14.96 14.38
C LYS A 133 3.58 16.20 15.24
N GLY A 134 4.60 16.17 16.13
CA GLY A 134 4.81 17.27 17.06
C GLY A 134 3.63 17.42 17.99
N SER A 135 3.07 18.61 18.06
CA SER A 135 1.91 18.90 18.91
C SER A 135 0.58 18.62 18.23
N THR A 136 0.60 18.26 16.94
CA THR A 136 -0.64 17.96 16.20
C THR A 136 -0.85 16.46 16.09
N SER A 137 -2.10 16.08 15.89
CA SER A 137 -2.45 14.69 15.70
C SER A 137 -3.63 14.60 14.74
N SER A 138 -3.77 13.44 14.11
CA SER A 138 -4.93 13.16 13.27
C SER A 138 -5.41 11.74 13.54
N ASN A 139 -6.65 11.48 13.18
CA ASN A 139 -7.25 10.18 13.38
C ASN A 139 -6.91 9.25 12.22
N ALA A 140 -6.88 7.95 12.50
CA ALA A 140 -6.83 6.95 11.46
C ALA A 140 -8.25 6.56 11.09
N ILE A 141 -8.53 6.52 9.81
CA ILE A 141 -9.80 6.00 9.30
C ILE A 141 -9.58 4.53 8.97
N ILE A 142 -10.45 3.68 9.49
CA ILE A 142 -10.39 2.24 9.22
C ILE A 142 -11.32 1.95 8.06
N MET A 143 -10.81 1.29 7.02
CA MET A 143 -11.59 0.99 5.83
C MET A 143 -11.60 -0.50 5.54
N HIS A 144 -12.64 -0.95 4.89
CA HIS A 144 -12.89 -2.37 4.62
C HIS A 144 -13.40 -2.56 3.20
N LEU A 145 -12.93 -3.61 2.55
CA LEU A 145 -13.42 -4.07 1.26
C LEU A 145 -13.79 -5.54 1.37
N LEU A 146 -15.00 -5.87 0.96
CA LEU A 146 -15.42 -7.27 0.85
C LEU A 146 -15.00 -7.77 -0.52
N ILE A 147 -14.22 -8.84 -0.50
CA ILE A 147 -13.69 -9.42 -1.75
C ILE A 147 -14.58 -10.53 -2.27
#